data_5fa763ad2aa707840737c7b8fa867808
#
_entry.id   5fa763ad2aa707840737c7b8fa867808
#
_cell.length_a   1.000
_cell.length_b   1.000
_cell.length_c   1.000
_cell.angle_alpha   90.00
_cell.angle_beta   90.00
_cell.angle_gamma   90.00
#
_symmetry.space_group_name_H-M   'P 1'
#
loop_
_entity.id
_entity.type
_entity.pdbx_description
1 polymer ?
#
loop_
_entity_poly.entity_id
_entity_poly.type
_entity_poly.pdbx_seq_one_letter_code
_entity_poly.pdbx_strand_id
1 'polypeptide(L)'
;MADAVIFSDIMAHLVSRISTGLTAQGLTSTRVGVLADDTTSQVILRRDGGTRRSKTIMTDSIGVNVYETSYANAETLARTVMALFDDLPDGNPIVEVVPESSIQDVTDLKAQRRFMRFAVDHRGTNL
;
A
#
# COMPACT_ATOMS: atom_id res chain seq x y z
N MET A 1 22.20 27.27 8.58
CA MET A 1 22.23 25.93 9.16
C MET A 1 21.50 24.96 8.28
N ALA A 2 22.11 23.84 8.00
CA ALA A 2 21.45 22.79 7.26
C ALA A 2 20.50 22.05 8.20
N ASP A 3 19.26 21.91 7.78
CA ASP A 3 18.28 21.19 8.56
C ASP A 3 18.32 19.72 8.20
N ALA A 4 18.38 18.88 9.22
CA ALA A 4 18.22 17.46 9.05
C ALA A 4 16.75 17.17 8.72
N VAL A 5 16.52 16.22 7.82
CA VAL A 5 15.18 15.82 7.39
C VAL A 5 14.97 14.37 7.79
N ILE A 6 13.85 14.10 8.45
CA ILE A 6 13.43 12.75 8.79
C ILE A 6 12.20 12.38 7.97
N PHE A 7 12.20 11.14 7.45
CA PHE A 7 11.03 10.56 6.80
C PHE A 7 10.22 9.80 7.82
N SER A 8 8.92 10.08 7.88
CA SER A 8 8.01 9.35 8.76
C SER A 8 7.87 7.90 8.31
N ASP A 9 7.29 7.05 9.17
CA ASP A 9 7.01 5.66 8.85
C ASP A 9 5.93 5.60 7.78
N ILE A 10 6.35 5.50 6.51
CA ILE A 10 5.43 5.45 5.39
C ILE A 10 4.54 4.21 5.43
N MET A 11 5.05 3.08 5.96
CA MET A 11 4.27 1.85 6.03
C MET A 11 3.10 2.00 6.99
N ALA A 12 3.33 2.61 8.16
CA ALA A 12 2.25 2.88 9.11
C ALA A 12 1.21 3.82 8.51
N HIS A 13 1.64 4.83 7.79
CA HIS A 13 0.73 5.77 7.11
C HIS A 13 -0.11 5.06 6.04
N LEU A 14 0.52 4.22 5.21
CA LEU A 14 -0.19 3.47 4.17
C LEU A 14 -1.19 2.49 4.77
N VAL A 15 -0.81 1.74 5.79
CA VAL A 15 -1.72 0.80 6.47
C VAL A 15 -2.96 1.55 6.97
N SER A 16 -2.76 2.69 7.63
CA SER A 16 -3.86 3.50 8.15
C SER A 16 -4.77 4.02 7.03
N ARG A 17 -4.19 4.58 5.98
CA ARG A 17 -4.95 5.17 4.87
C ARG A 17 -5.74 4.11 4.10
N ILE A 18 -5.13 2.97 3.80
CA ILE A 18 -5.80 1.88 3.08
C ILE A 18 -6.90 1.27 3.95
N SER A 19 -6.64 1.04 5.24
CA SER A 19 -7.64 0.52 6.18
C SER A 19 -8.86 1.44 6.26
N THR A 20 -8.63 2.74 6.42
CA THR A 20 -9.70 3.74 6.46
C THR A 20 -10.49 3.76 5.15
N GLY A 21 -9.79 3.69 4.02
CA GLY A 21 -10.43 3.69 2.70
C GLY A 21 -11.29 2.45 2.47
N LEU A 22 -10.82 1.28 2.88
CA LEU A 22 -11.59 0.03 2.77
C LEU A 22 -12.86 0.10 3.63
N THR A 23 -12.75 0.59 4.86
CA THR A 23 -13.90 0.78 5.74
C THR A 23 -14.93 1.71 5.11
N ALA A 24 -14.49 2.81 4.51
CA ALA A 24 -15.37 3.76 3.84
C ALA A 24 -16.09 3.13 2.64
N GLN A 25 -15.52 2.10 2.02
CA GLN A 25 -16.14 1.36 0.92
C GLN A 25 -16.98 0.15 1.39
N GLY A 26 -17.16 0.01 2.69
CA GLY A 26 -17.96 -1.07 3.26
C GLY A 26 -17.20 -2.39 3.45
N LEU A 27 -15.89 -2.43 3.19
CA LEU A 27 -15.05 -3.61 3.36
C LEU A 27 -14.45 -3.64 4.76
N THR A 28 -15.31 -3.76 5.78
CA THR A 28 -14.94 -3.56 7.18
C THR A 28 -14.28 -4.77 7.82
N SER A 29 -14.40 -5.95 7.22
CA SER A 29 -13.83 -7.19 7.75
C SER A 29 -12.43 -7.52 7.19
N THR A 30 -11.94 -6.67 6.29
CA THR A 30 -10.62 -6.87 5.69
C THR A 30 -9.53 -6.29 6.58
N ARG A 31 -8.56 -7.12 6.93
CA ARG A 31 -7.40 -6.69 7.69
C ARG A 31 -6.36 -6.06 6.77
N VAL A 32 -5.75 -4.97 7.19
CA VAL A 32 -4.61 -4.36 6.50
C VAL A 32 -3.40 -4.39 7.44
N GLY A 33 -2.28 -4.88 6.95
CA GLY A 33 -1.08 -4.99 7.77
C GLY A 33 0.18 -5.18 6.95
N VAL A 34 1.29 -5.45 7.63
CA VAL A 34 2.60 -5.67 7.01
C VAL A 34 3.06 -7.13 7.12
N LEU A 35 2.39 -7.93 7.92
CA LEU A 35 2.64 -9.36 8.06
C LEU A 35 1.33 -10.12 7.90
N ALA A 36 1.34 -11.13 7.03
CA ALA A 36 0.19 -12.00 6.84
C ALA A 36 -0.05 -12.84 8.10
N ASP A 37 -1.32 -13.12 8.38
CA ASP A 37 -1.75 -13.99 9.46
C ASP A 37 -2.83 -14.95 8.96
N ASP A 38 -3.61 -15.56 9.88
CA ASP A 38 -4.67 -16.52 9.52
C ASP A 38 -5.96 -15.84 9.03
N THR A 39 -6.03 -14.54 8.99
CA THR A 39 -7.20 -13.81 8.49
C THR A 39 -7.42 -14.13 7.02
N THR A 40 -8.66 -14.50 6.64
CA THR A 40 -8.96 -14.90 5.27
C THR A 40 -9.01 -13.72 4.31
N SER A 41 -9.53 -12.58 4.75
CA SER A 41 -9.57 -11.35 3.95
C SER A 41 -8.52 -10.37 4.48
N GLN A 42 -7.45 -10.18 3.72
CA GLN A 42 -6.39 -9.28 4.17
C GLN A 42 -5.62 -8.67 3.01
N VAL A 43 -5.10 -7.48 3.26
CA VAL A 43 -4.19 -6.74 2.38
C VAL A 43 -2.88 -6.56 3.12
N ILE A 44 -1.80 -7.09 2.56
CA ILE A 44 -0.48 -7.06 3.18
C ILE A 44 0.44 -6.19 2.33
N LEU A 45 0.96 -5.14 2.96
CA LEU A 45 1.85 -4.19 2.34
C LEU A 45 3.29 -4.51 2.71
N ARG A 46 4.19 -4.47 1.73
CA ARG A 46 5.61 -4.72 1.94
C ARG A 46 6.44 -3.65 1.24
N ARG A 47 7.42 -3.12 1.94
CA ARG A 47 8.39 -2.22 1.31
C ARG A 47 9.49 -3.06 0.67
N ASP A 48 9.64 -2.94 -0.63
CA ASP A 48 10.60 -3.70 -1.42
C ASP A 48 11.85 -2.88 -1.77
N GLY A 49 12.15 -1.86 -0.99
CA GLY A 49 13.25 -0.97 -1.23
C GLY A 49 12.78 0.34 -1.85
N GLY A 50 13.73 1.16 -2.22
CA GLY A 50 13.43 2.46 -2.79
C GLY A 50 14.70 3.26 -3.01
N THR A 51 14.52 4.51 -3.38
CA THR A 51 15.62 5.44 -3.67
C THR A 51 15.32 6.77 -3.02
N ARG A 52 16.30 7.30 -2.28
CA ARG A 52 16.23 8.67 -1.80
C ARG A 52 16.59 9.59 -2.95
N ARG A 53 15.57 10.28 -3.50
CA ARG A 53 15.73 11.14 -4.67
C ARG A 53 16.42 12.45 -4.34
N SER A 54 16.15 12.97 -3.15
CA SER A 54 16.72 14.23 -2.67
C SER A 54 16.71 14.20 -1.14
N LYS A 55 17.16 15.30 -0.53
CA LYS A 55 17.11 15.45 0.91
C LYS A 55 15.67 15.38 1.46
N THR A 56 14.69 15.78 0.65
CA THR A 56 13.30 15.94 1.07
C THR A 56 12.32 14.93 0.46
N ILE A 57 12.72 14.19 -0.57
CA ILE A 57 11.86 13.25 -1.28
C ILE A 57 12.50 11.87 -1.33
N MET A 58 11.71 10.88 -0.96
CA MET A 58 12.07 9.46 -1.05
C MET A 58 11.02 8.72 -1.87
N THR A 59 11.46 7.80 -2.71
CA THR A 59 10.58 6.87 -3.42
C THR A 59 10.73 5.49 -2.81
N ASP A 60 9.62 4.91 -2.35
CA ASP A 60 9.59 3.52 -1.91
C ASP A 60 8.74 2.68 -2.84
N SER A 61 9.24 1.49 -3.17
CA SER A 61 8.49 0.49 -3.92
C SER A 61 7.68 -0.35 -2.93
N ILE A 62 6.37 -0.35 -3.11
CA ILE A 62 5.44 -1.01 -2.19
C ILE A 62 4.78 -2.16 -2.91
N GLY A 63 5.06 -3.38 -2.45
CA GLY A 63 4.36 -4.58 -2.89
C GLY A 63 3.07 -4.76 -2.10
N VAL A 64 1.98 -5.05 -2.80
CA VAL A 64 0.65 -5.21 -2.22
C VAL A 64 0.16 -6.61 -2.51
N ASN A 65 -0.05 -7.40 -1.47
CA ASN A 65 -0.65 -8.73 -1.58
C ASN A 65 -2.07 -8.70 -1.04
N VAL A 66 -3.00 -9.17 -1.85
CA VAL A 66 -4.42 -9.27 -1.50
C VAL A 66 -4.78 -10.74 -1.38
N TYR A 67 -5.38 -11.12 -0.26
CA TYR A 67 -5.84 -12.48 0.02
C TYR A 67 -7.34 -12.48 0.25
N GLU A 68 -8.02 -13.40 -0.43
CA GLU A 68 -9.47 -13.58 -0.27
C GLU A 68 -9.87 -15.05 -0.46
N THR A 69 -11.14 -15.36 -0.16
CA THR A 69 -11.66 -16.70 -0.25
C THR A 69 -12.17 -17.07 -1.64
N SER A 70 -12.71 -16.11 -2.39
CA SER A 70 -13.28 -16.34 -3.73
C SER A 70 -12.62 -15.46 -4.77
N TYR A 71 -12.70 -15.91 -6.03
CA TYR A 71 -12.20 -15.14 -7.16
C TYR A 71 -12.84 -13.75 -7.23
N ALA A 72 -14.17 -13.69 -7.12
CA ALA A 72 -14.90 -12.43 -7.21
C ALA A 72 -14.53 -11.46 -6.11
N ASN A 73 -14.39 -11.94 -4.87
CA ASN A 73 -14.00 -11.09 -3.75
C ASN A 73 -12.56 -10.60 -3.89
N ALA A 74 -11.66 -11.45 -4.38
CA ALA A 74 -10.27 -11.07 -4.62
C ALA A 74 -10.17 -9.98 -5.68
N GLU A 75 -10.93 -10.09 -6.78
CA GLU A 75 -10.96 -9.07 -7.81
C GLU A 75 -11.50 -7.74 -7.29
N THR A 76 -12.61 -7.78 -6.54
CA THR A 76 -13.20 -6.57 -5.96
C THR A 76 -12.24 -5.89 -4.99
N LEU A 77 -11.62 -6.68 -4.11
CA LEU A 77 -10.69 -6.14 -3.12
C LEU A 77 -9.44 -5.54 -3.80
N ALA A 78 -8.85 -6.27 -4.75
CA ALA A 78 -7.66 -5.78 -5.46
C ALA A 78 -7.94 -4.49 -6.23
N ARG A 79 -9.05 -4.41 -6.93
CA ARG A 79 -9.44 -3.20 -7.67
C ARG A 79 -9.72 -2.03 -6.75
N THR A 80 -10.35 -2.28 -5.61
CA THR A 80 -10.61 -1.25 -4.61
C THR A 80 -9.30 -0.71 -4.02
N VAL A 81 -8.37 -1.60 -3.68
CA VAL A 81 -7.06 -1.20 -3.16
C VAL A 81 -6.29 -0.39 -4.20
N MET A 82 -6.32 -0.81 -5.46
CA MET A 82 -5.67 -0.06 -6.54
C MET A 82 -6.22 1.36 -6.64
N ALA A 83 -7.55 1.52 -6.60
CA ALA A 83 -8.18 2.84 -6.63
C ALA A 83 -7.79 3.68 -5.41
N LEU A 84 -7.67 3.07 -4.24
CA LEU A 84 -7.24 3.77 -3.03
C LEU A 84 -5.79 4.24 -3.13
N PHE A 85 -4.90 3.45 -3.72
CA PHE A 85 -3.53 3.89 -3.97
C PHE A 85 -3.47 5.07 -4.93
N ASP A 86 -4.29 5.07 -5.97
CA ASP A 86 -4.35 6.20 -6.91
C ASP A 86 -4.83 7.50 -6.24
N ASP A 87 -5.58 7.39 -5.16
CA ASP A 87 -6.14 8.52 -4.42
C ASP A 87 -5.30 8.95 -3.21
N LEU A 88 -4.15 8.31 -2.98
CA LEU A 88 -3.30 8.62 -1.83
C LEU A 88 -2.59 9.98 -1.89
N PRO A 89 -2.17 10.50 -3.06
CA PRO A 89 -1.42 11.75 -3.07
C PRO A 89 -2.23 12.91 -2.50
N ASP A 90 -1.73 13.46 -1.40
CA ASP A 90 -2.32 14.61 -0.70
C ASP A 90 -1.29 15.74 -0.50
N GLY A 91 -0.05 15.51 -0.97
CA GLY A 91 1.05 16.44 -0.86
C GLY A 91 1.85 16.33 0.43
N ASN A 92 1.32 15.69 1.47
CA ASN A 92 2.02 15.52 2.74
C ASN A 92 1.45 14.33 3.54
N PRO A 93 2.20 13.23 3.71
CA PRO A 93 3.54 13.05 3.17
C PRO A 93 3.59 12.57 1.72
N ILE A 94 2.50 12.03 1.18
CA ILE A 94 2.51 11.38 -0.14
C ILE A 94 2.37 12.42 -1.25
N VAL A 95 3.38 12.48 -2.11
CA VAL A 95 3.44 13.42 -3.23
C VAL A 95 2.87 12.81 -4.49
N GLU A 96 3.26 11.57 -4.79
CA GLU A 96 2.87 10.89 -6.02
C GLU A 96 2.86 9.40 -5.81
N VAL A 97 1.95 8.71 -6.49
CA VAL A 97 1.92 7.25 -6.56
C VAL A 97 1.90 6.86 -8.03
N VAL A 98 2.84 6.00 -8.43
CA VAL A 98 2.95 5.51 -9.80
C VAL A 98 2.81 3.98 -9.77
N PRO A 99 1.83 3.41 -10.50
CA PRO A 99 1.75 1.95 -10.62
C PRO A 99 2.99 1.39 -11.31
N GLU A 100 3.59 0.37 -10.71
CA GLU A 100 4.73 -0.34 -11.30
C GLU A 100 4.32 -1.65 -11.94
N SER A 101 3.16 -2.17 -11.56
CA SER A 101 2.56 -3.34 -12.18
C SER A 101 1.04 -3.25 -12.12
N SER A 102 0.38 -3.95 -13.06
CA SER A 102 -1.06 -4.18 -12.96
C SER A 102 -1.34 -5.28 -11.92
N ILE A 103 -2.63 -5.56 -11.70
CA ILE A 103 -3.05 -6.66 -10.82
C ILE A 103 -2.61 -7.98 -11.46
N GLN A 104 -1.90 -8.80 -10.70
CA GLN A 104 -1.41 -10.10 -11.11
C GLN A 104 -2.04 -11.19 -10.25
N ASP A 105 -2.46 -12.27 -10.90
CA ASP A 105 -2.89 -13.47 -10.19
C ASP A 105 -1.67 -14.22 -9.68
N VAL A 106 -1.72 -14.62 -8.42
CA VAL A 106 -0.65 -15.40 -7.80
C VAL A 106 -1.21 -16.75 -7.39
N THR A 107 -0.55 -17.82 -7.80
CA THR A 107 -0.95 -19.16 -7.41
C THR A 107 -0.77 -19.37 -5.91
N ASP A 108 -1.86 -19.75 -5.24
CA ASP A 108 -1.86 -20.00 -3.81
C ASP A 108 -2.84 -21.16 -3.55
N LEU A 109 -2.40 -22.16 -2.79
CA LEU A 109 -3.19 -23.35 -2.53
C LEU A 109 -4.32 -23.15 -1.52
N LYS A 110 -4.26 -22.05 -0.75
CA LYS A 110 -5.17 -21.81 0.37
C LYS A 110 -6.10 -20.62 0.15
N ALA A 111 -5.79 -19.75 -0.79
CA ALA A 111 -6.51 -18.51 -0.97
C ALA A 111 -6.51 -18.06 -2.42
N GLN A 112 -7.42 -17.16 -2.75
CA GLN A 112 -7.32 -16.35 -3.95
C GLN A 112 -6.38 -15.20 -3.65
N ARG A 113 -5.29 -15.09 -4.39
CA ARG A 113 -4.25 -14.11 -4.11
C ARG A 113 -3.99 -13.24 -5.34
N ARG A 114 -3.84 -11.95 -5.10
CA ARG A 114 -3.47 -10.97 -6.13
C ARG A 114 -2.27 -10.17 -5.65
N PHE A 115 -1.45 -9.74 -6.58
CA PHE A 115 -0.29 -8.90 -6.31
C PHE A 115 -0.29 -7.68 -7.21
N MET A 116 0.12 -6.55 -6.66
CA MET A 116 0.40 -5.32 -7.42
C MET A 116 1.51 -4.54 -6.73
N ARG A 117 2.13 -3.63 -7.47
CA ARG A 117 3.25 -2.84 -6.95
C ARG A 117 3.10 -1.38 -7.33
N PHE A 118 3.45 -0.51 -6.41
CA PHE A 118 3.39 0.94 -6.59
C PHE A 118 4.70 1.57 -6.15
N ALA A 119 5.14 2.60 -6.88
CA ALA A 119 6.18 3.50 -6.42
C ALA A 119 5.50 4.68 -5.70
N VAL A 120 5.86 4.91 -4.45
CA VAL A 120 5.28 5.94 -3.60
C VAL A 120 6.35 6.99 -3.30
N ASP A 121 6.16 8.20 -3.82
CA ASP A 121 7.00 9.34 -3.51
C ASP A 121 6.44 10.06 -2.29
N HIS A 122 7.27 10.25 -1.27
CA HIS A 122 6.83 10.90 -0.04
C HIS A 122 7.87 11.87 0.51
N ARG A 123 7.38 12.84 1.27
CA ARG A 123 8.18 13.91 1.83
C ARG A 123 8.67 13.58 3.23
N GLY A 124 9.87 14.07 3.53
CA GLY A 124 10.34 14.15 4.90
C GLY A 124 9.94 15.46 5.56
N THR A 125 10.18 15.55 6.83
CA THR A 125 9.98 16.76 7.63
C THR A 125 11.29 17.17 8.33
N ASN A 126 11.42 18.45 8.65
CA ASN A 126 12.59 18.91 9.39
C ASN A 126 12.57 18.35 10.82
N LEU A 127 13.74 17.95 11.27
CA LEU A 127 13.93 17.51 12.65
C LEU A 127 13.71 18.63 13.65
#